data_108f34b83d5922c418ee04becc1a5108
#
_entry.id   108f34b83d5922c418ee04becc1a5108
#
_cell.length_a   1.000
_cell.length_b   1.000
_cell.length_c   1.000
_cell.angle_alpha   90.00
_cell.angle_beta   90.00
_cell.angle_gamma   90.00
#
_symmetry.space_group_name_H-M   'P 1'
#
loop_
_entity.id
_entity.type
_entity.pdbx_description
1 polymer ?
#
loop_
_entity_poly.entity_id
_entity_poly.type
_entity_poly.pdbx_seq_one_letter_code
_entity_poly.pdbx_strand_id
1 'polypeptide(L)'
;MISIMKQFGYTESEMNIYMTLVEHGEMTGYEVSKKSGVPRSKVYNHLERLIQKGIVLVNKNEPKLYSSISTEEFVKSLKMTTTTNINKIEEFMNQIHKKSVNNDLLWQLNEREHVLQKVHHMIDQAEQSLYIQIWDESLTDVIQEALTKAEARLDQFVCILFSTKSTYTLPFKRFYSHGFEMDKVKDMNGQWINLVSDDEVLFGTLDEVCDVIWTQNQAMRLLSKEYIKHDAYTLKIIKEHTQELQTFYGNNFEKIRNIY
;
A
#
# COMPACT_ATOMS: atom_id res chain seq x y z
N MET A 1 -5.88 -20.25 3.78
CA MET A 1 -4.48 -20.68 4.03
C MET A 1 -3.85 -21.35 2.80
N ILE A 2 -4.44 -22.37 2.19
CA ILE A 2 -3.88 -23.08 1.02
C ILE A 2 -3.59 -22.16 -0.17
N SER A 3 -4.47 -21.18 -0.48
CA SER A 3 -4.25 -20.19 -1.54
C SER A 3 -3.01 -19.32 -1.31
N ILE A 4 -2.74 -18.96 -0.05
CA ILE A 4 -1.53 -18.22 0.34
C ILE A 4 -0.30 -19.09 0.15
N MET A 5 -0.34 -20.36 0.58
CA MET A 5 0.81 -21.27 0.48
C MET A 5 1.21 -21.56 -0.97
N LYS A 6 0.25 -21.51 -1.93
CA LYS A 6 0.54 -21.62 -3.36
C LYS A 6 1.45 -20.49 -3.86
N GLN A 7 1.34 -19.28 -3.31
CA GLN A 7 2.22 -18.15 -3.65
C GLN A 7 3.67 -18.40 -3.23
N PHE A 8 3.89 -19.22 -2.20
CA PHE A 8 5.21 -19.66 -1.76
C PHE A 8 5.69 -20.97 -2.43
N GLY A 9 5.00 -21.42 -3.47
CA GLY A 9 5.39 -22.61 -4.25
C GLY A 9 5.06 -23.95 -3.59
N TYR A 10 4.09 -23.99 -2.67
CA TYR A 10 3.60 -25.24 -2.05
C TYR A 10 2.26 -25.65 -2.68
N THR A 11 2.15 -26.92 -3.03
CA THR A 11 0.88 -27.50 -3.47
C THR A 11 0.00 -27.85 -2.27
N GLU A 12 -1.29 -27.97 -2.51
CA GLU A 12 -2.25 -28.42 -1.50
C GLU A 12 -1.87 -29.77 -0.89
N SER A 13 -1.47 -30.75 -1.73
CA SER A 13 -1.03 -32.06 -1.27
C SER A 13 0.24 -31.99 -0.39
N GLU A 14 1.18 -31.11 -0.74
CA GLU A 14 2.38 -30.88 0.08
C GLU A 14 2.00 -30.30 1.44
N MET A 15 1.10 -29.35 1.49
CA MET A 15 0.66 -28.77 2.76
C MET A 15 -0.15 -29.74 3.62
N ASN A 16 -1.01 -30.56 3.01
CA ASN A 16 -1.74 -31.60 3.75
C ASN A 16 -0.76 -32.61 4.38
N ILE A 17 0.29 -33.02 3.66
CA ILE A 17 1.33 -33.90 4.21
C ILE A 17 2.07 -33.22 5.37
N TYR A 18 2.50 -31.96 5.19
CA TYR A 18 3.22 -31.23 6.24
C TYR A 18 2.36 -31.07 7.51
N MET A 19 1.10 -30.63 7.37
CA MET A 19 0.18 -30.48 8.49
C MET A 19 -0.08 -31.81 9.21
N THR A 20 -0.23 -32.91 8.46
CA THR A 20 -0.39 -34.24 9.02
C THR A 20 0.81 -34.64 9.87
N LEU A 21 2.02 -34.34 9.42
CA LEU A 21 3.25 -34.63 10.18
C LEU A 21 3.38 -33.73 11.41
N VAL A 22 2.95 -32.46 11.33
CA VAL A 22 2.90 -31.54 12.49
C VAL A 22 1.93 -32.05 13.56
N GLU A 23 0.74 -32.49 13.15
CA GLU A 23 -0.32 -32.93 14.08
C GLU A 23 -0.03 -34.29 14.74
N HIS A 24 0.63 -35.20 14.01
CA HIS A 24 0.73 -36.59 14.44
C HIS A 24 2.18 -37.05 14.72
N GLY A 25 3.16 -36.19 14.46
CA GLY A 25 4.57 -36.54 14.66
C GLY A 25 5.16 -37.47 13.60
N GLU A 26 6.10 -38.27 14.00
CA GLU A 26 6.84 -39.18 13.11
C GLU A 26 5.97 -40.31 12.56
N MET A 27 5.98 -40.50 11.24
CA MET A 27 5.16 -41.50 10.55
C MET A 27 5.89 -42.12 9.37
N THR A 28 5.50 -43.35 9.03
CA THR A 28 5.87 -44.01 7.76
C THR A 28 5.15 -43.33 6.57
N GLY A 29 5.69 -43.42 5.37
CA GLY A 29 5.03 -42.92 4.17
C GLY A 29 3.63 -43.50 3.92
N TYR A 30 3.39 -44.75 4.38
CA TYR A 30 2.06 -45.35 4.31
C TYR A 30 1.05 -44.66 5.25
N GLU A 31 1.45 -44.41 6.49
CA GLU A 31 0.62 -43.69 7.48
C GLU A 31 0.35 -42.24 7.06
N VAL A 32 1.38 -41.56 6.53
CA VAL A 32 1.21 -40.21 5.94
C VAL A 32 0.17 -40.25 4.83
N SER A 33 0.23 -41.19 3.89
CA SER A 33 -0.77 -41.32 2.83
C SER A 33 -2.19 -41.51 3.38
N LYS A 34 -2.34 -42.40 4.38
CA LYS A 34 -3.63 -42.70 4.97
C LYS A 34 -4.25 -41.51 5.71
N LYS A 35 -3.42 -40.77 6.45
CA LYS A 35 -3.90 -39.65 7.28
C LYS A 35 -4.04 -38.33 6.51
N SER A 36 -3.13 -38.04 5.58
CA SER A 36 -3.18 -36.79 4.78
C SER A 36 -4.20 -36.83 3.65
N GLY A 37 -4.77 -37.98 3.31
CA GLY A 37 -5.64 -38.18 2.16
C GLY A 37 -4.90 -38.13 0.81
N VAL A 38 -3.59 -37.98 0.79
CA VAL A 38 -2.80 -38.00 -0.44
C VAL A 38 -2.57 -39.44 -0.93
N PRO A 39 -2.92 -39.77 -2.18
CA PRO A 39 -2.77 -41.15 -2.70
C PRO A 39 -1.35 -41.68 -2.56
N ARG A 40 -1.24 -42.98 -2.21
CA ARG A 40 0.06 -43.67 -2.00
C ARG A 40 1.00 -43.53 -3.22
N SER A 41 0.46 -43.53 -4.43
CA SER A 41 1.23 -43.34 -5.67
C SER A 41 1.89 -41.96 -5.79
N LYS A 42 1.42 -40.95 -5.04
CA LYS A 42 1.92 -39.58 -5.10
C LYS A 42 2.64 -39.12 -3.84
N VAL A 43 2.35 -39.76 -2.66
CA VAL A 43 2.86 -39.32 -1.36
C VAL A 43 4.38 -39.27 -1.31
N TYR A 44 5.06 -40.26 -1.85
CA TYR A 44 6.52 -40.32 -1.82
C TYR A 44 7.19 -39.24 -2.63
N ASN A 45 6.63 -38.89 -3.80
CA ASN A 45 7.11 -37.79 -4.61
C ASN A 45 6.93 -36.43 -3.89
N HIS A 46 5.82 -36.24 -3.17
CA HIS A 46 5.62 -35.04 -2.37
C HIS A 46 6.52 -34.99 -1.14
N LEU A 47 6.75 -36.13 -0.45
CA LEU A 47 7.70 -36.22 0.65
C LEU A 47 9.12 -35.87 0.19
N GLU A 48 9.58 -36.38 -0.95
CA GLU A 48 10.87 -36.04 -1.51
C GLU A 48 11.01 -34.53 -1.79
N ARG A 49 9.98 -33.91 -2.39
CA ARG A 49 9.97 -32.45 -2.60
C ARG A 49 10.01 -31.68 -1.29
N LEU A 50 9.28 -32.12 -0.28
CA LEU A 50 9.27 -31.47 1.03
C LEU A 50 10.62 -31.61 1.76
N ILE A 51 11.30 -32.75 1.57
CA ILE A 51 12.67 -32.97 2.04
C ILE A 51 13.65 -32.06 1.32
N GLN A 52 13.54 -31.92 -0.01
CA GLN A 52 14.36 -30.97 -0.80
C GLN A 52 14.12 -29.51 -0.39
N LYS A 53 12.88 -29.17 -0.01
CA LYS A 53 12.54 -27.85 0.53
C LYS A 53 12.96 -27.69 2.01
N GLY A 54 13.49 -28.74 2.65
CA GLY A 54 13.97 -28.70 4.03
C GLY A 54 12.90 -28.61 5.11
N ILE A 55 11.63 -28.87 4.79
CA ILE A 55 10.52 -28.78 5.76
C ILE A 55 10.04 -30.16 6.27
N VAL A 56 10.51 -31.24 5.68
CA VAL A 56 10.32 -32.59 6.14
C VAL A 56 11.68 -33.28 6.30
N LEU A 57 11.84 -34.00 7.38
CA LEU A 57 13.01 -34.79 7.68
C LEU A 57 12.70 -36.27 7.46
N VAL A 58 13.71 -37.06 7.13
CA VAL A 58 13.60 -38.52 7.01
C VAL A 58 14.72 -39.18 7.79
N ASN A 59 14.41 -40.22 8.58
CA ASN A 59 15.42 -40.99 9.25
C ASN A 59 16.09 -42.00 8.26
N LYS A 60 17.28 -42.47 8.61
CA LYS A 60 18.01 -43.47 7.81
C LYS A 60 17.69 -44.91 8.20
N ASN A 61 16.82 -45.14 9.21
CA ASN A 61 16.47 -46.44 9.74
C ASN A 61 15.34 -47.07 8.91
N GLU A 62 15.17 -48.41 9.05
CA GLU A 62 14.01 -49.09 8.51
C GLU A 62 13.04 -49.47 9.64
N PRO A 63 11.74 -49.23 9.50
CA PRO A 63 11.10 -48.51 8.38
C PRO A 63 11.46 -47.02 8.35
N LYS A 64 11.50 -46.41 7.14
CA LYS A 64 11.71 -44.96 6.99
C LYS A 64 10.58 -44.20 7.65
N LEU A 65 10.93 -43.32 8.58
CA LEU A 65 10.02 -42.41 9.25
C LEU A 65 10.27 -40.97 8.73
N TYR A 66 9.20 -40.23 8.56
CA TYR A 66 9.17 -38.84 8.14
C TYR A 66 8.66 -37.97 9.29
N SER A 67 9.30 -36.85 9.52
CA SER A 67 8.91 -35.84 10.53
C SER A 67 8.93 -34.47 9.91
N SER A 68 8.08 -33.57 10.38
CA SER A 68 8.13 -32.15 9.97
C SER A 68 9.16 -31.42 10.84
N ILE A 69 9.73 -30.31 10.29
CA ILE A 69 10.30 -29.26 11.13
C ILE A 69 9.19 -28.58 11.91
N SER A 70 9.53 -27.81 12.95
CA SER A 70 8.55 -27.04 13.72
C SER A 70 7.86 -25.97 12.86
N THR A 71 6.66 -25.58 13.26
CA THR A 71 5.92 -24.51 12.58
C THR A 71 6.66 -23.17 12.64
N GLU A 72 7.36 -22.89 13.73
CA GLU A 72 8.20 -21.71 13.90
C GLU A 72 9.37 -21.69 12.93
N GLU A 73 10.07 -22.83 12.83
CA GLU A 73 11.19 -22.99 11.90
C GLU A 73 10.74 -22.87 10.45
N PHE A 74 9.58 -23.43 10.11
CA PHE A 74 8.98 -23.31 8.79
C PHE A 74 8.67 -21.86 8.42
N VAL A 75 7.99 -21.10 9.30
CA VAL A 75 7.69 -19.69 9.06
C VAL A 75 8.96 -18.85 8.95
N LYS A 76 9.97 -19.14 9.78
CA LYS A 76 11.28 -18.46 9.71
C LYS A 76 11.99 -18.74 8.38
N SER A 77 11.95 -19.98 7.90
CA SER A 77 12.49 -20.37 6.60
C SER A 77 11.80 -19.64 5.43
N LEU A 78 10.47 -19.54 5.46
CA LEU A 78 9.71 -18.77 4.47
C LEU A 78 10.14 -17.30 4.44
N LYS A 79 10.20 -16.65 5.60
CA LYS A 79 10.63 -15.24 5.71
C LYS A 79 12.04 -15.06 5.13
N MET A 80 12.99 -15.91 5.52
CA MET A 80 14.37 -15.81 5.08
C MET A 80 14.51 -16.01 3.56
N THR A 81 13.85 -17.02 3.00
CA THR A 81 13.88 -17.29 1.55
C THR A 81 13.24 -16.14 0.77
N THR A 82 12.11 -15.63 1.23
CA THR A 82 11.41 -14.51 0.58
C THR A 82 12.28 -13.26 0.59
N THR A 83 12.85 -12.90 1.74
CA THR A 83 13.75 -11.73 1.85
C THR A 83 14.97 -11.87 0.94
N THR A 84 15.59 -13.06 0.92
CA THR A 84 16.74 -13.32 0.04
C THR A 84 16.39 -13.18 -1.44
N ASN A 85 15.22 -13.67 -1.85
CA ASN A 85 14.76 -13.55 -3.23
C ASN A 85 14.44 -12.08 -3.60
N ILE A 86 13.82 -11.34 -2.69
CA ILE A 86 13.56 -9.90 -2.89
C ILE A 86 14.88 -9.14 -3.06
N ASN A 87 15.86 -9.35 -2.19
CA ASN A 87 17.17 -8.68 -2.29
C ASN A 87 17.88 -9.00 -3.61
N LYS A 88 17.83 -10.24 -4.08
CA LYS A 88 18.40 -10.62 -5.38
C LYS A 88 17.71 -9.93 -6.57
N ILE A 89 16.37 -9.79 -6.49
CA ILE A 89 15.61 -9.06 -7.51
C ILE A 89 16.02 -7.60 -7.48
N GLU A 90 16.14 -7.00 -6.31
CA GLU A 90 16.56 -5.60 -6.13
C GLU A 90 17.97 -5.37 -6.70
N GLU A 91 18.94 -6.22 -6.35
CA GLU A 91 20.29 -6.17 -6.91
C GLU A 91 20.29 -6.26 -8.46
N PHE A 92 19.52 -7.18 -9.02
CA PHE A 92 19.39 -7.31 -10.48
C PHE A 92 18.74 -6.09 -11.11
N MET A 93 17.66 -5.57 -10.53
CA MET A 93 16.94 -4.39 -11.05
C MET A 93 17.81 -3.12 -10.99
N ASN A 94 18.66 -2.99 -9.97
CA ASN A 94 19.59 -1.85 -9.86
C ASN A 94 20.70 -1.86 -10.93
N GLN A 95 20.98 -3.01 -11.52
CA GLN A 95 21.96 -3.12 -12.65
C GLN A 95 21.34 -2.72 -14.00
N ILE A 96 20.02 -2.62 -14.09
CA ILE A 96 19.33 -2.24 -15.32
C ILE A 96 19.48 -0.73 -15.51
N HIS A 97 20.15 -0.33 -16.61
CA HIS A 97 20.25 1.06 -16.98
C HIS A 97 18.89 1.61 -17.41
N LYS A 98 18.33 2.52 -16.63
CA LYS A 98 17.09 3.22 -17.00
C LYS A 98 17.36 4.10 -18.22
N LYS A 99 16.59 3.93 -19.30
CA LYS A 99 16.52 4.94 -20.35
C LYS A 99 15.94 6.22 -19.76
N SER A 100 16.41 7.39 -20.25
CA SER A 100 15.82 8.67 -19.87
C SER A 100 14.31 8.64 -20.16
N VAL A 101 13.52 8.91 -19.13
CA VAL A 101 12.07 9.03 -19.25
C VAL A 101 11.77 10.37 -19.93
N ASN A 102 10.85 10.37 -20.90
CA ASN A 102 10.32 11.65 -21.41
C ASN A 102 9.41 12.25 -20.36
N ASN A 103 9.86 13.32 -19.73
CA ASN A 103 9.17 13.96 -18.61
C ASN A 103 7.87 14.68 -19.03
N ASP A 104 7.62 14.85 -20.32
CA ASP A 104 6.43 15.52 -20.84
C ASP A 104 5.22 14.59 -21.01
N LEU A 105 5.40 13.29 -20.81
CA LEU A 105 4.32 12.33 -20.94
C LEU A 105 3.39 12.36 -19.72
N LEU A 106 2.10 12.21 -20.00
CA LEU A 106 1.04 12.02 -18.98
C LEU A 106 0.68 10.53 -18.96
N TRP A 107 0.82 9.91 -17.81
CA TRP A 107 0.51 8.50 -17.61
C TRP A 107 -0.79 8.37 -16.84
N GLN A 108 -1.72 7.57 -17.34
CA GLN A 108 -3.02 7.36 -16.73
C GLN A 108 -3.00 6.13 -15.82
N LEU A 109 -3.61 6.26 -14.64
CA LEU A 109 -3.82 5.21 -13.65
C LEU A 109 -5.32 5.05 -13.41
N ASN A 110 -5.87 3.88 -13.72
CA ASN A 110 -7.31 3.63 -13.71
C ASN A 110 -7.76 2.70 -12.58
N GLU A 111 -6.81 2.06 -11.88
CA GLU A 111 -7.09 1.13 -10.80
C GLU A 111 -6.76 1.76 -9.45
N ARG A 112 -7.74 1.81 -8.55
CA ARG A 112 -7.58 2.43 -7.21
C ARG A 112 -6.38 1.90 -6.44
N GLU A 113 -6.16 0.60 -6.47
CA GLU A 113 -5.03 -0.02 -5.77
C GLU A 113 -3.69 0.46 -6.32
N HIS A 114 -3.54 0.54 -7.64
CA HIS A 114 -2.32 1.05 -8.29
C HIS A 114 -2.10 2.55 -8.01
N VAL A 115 -3.18 3.33 -7.96
CA VAL A 115 -3.08 4.75 -7.56
C VAL A 115 -2.57 4.87 -6.13
N LEU A 116 -3.16 4.14 -5.17
CA LEU A 116 -2.74 4.20 -3.76
C LEU A 116 -1.31 3.68 -3.55
N GLN A 117 -0.88 2.67 -4.30
CA GLN A 117 0.50 2.20 -4.30
C GLN A 117 1.45 3.30 -4.82
N LYS A 118 1.08 4.00 -5.92
CA LYS A 118 1.88 5.11 -6.44
C LYS A 118 1.92 6.29 -5.48
N VAL A 119 0.80 6.63 -4.83
CA VAL A 119 0.73 7.65 -3.78
C VAL A 119 1.68 7.31 -2.63
N HIS A 120 1.62 6.08 -2.11
CA HIS A 120 2.52 5.62 -1.07
C HIS A 120 3.98 5.74 -1.49
N HIS A 121 4.32 5.28 -2.69
CA HIS A 121 5.69 5.36 -3.23
C HIS A 121 6.17 6.81 -3.32
N MET A 122 5.36 7.74 -3.85
CA MET A 122 5.73 9.15 -3.96
C MET A 122 5.94 9.81 -2.59
N ILE A 123 5.12 9.48 -1.59
CA ILE A 123 5.28 9.97 -0.22
C ILE A 123 6.58 9.44 0.40
N ASP A 124 6.86 8.16 0.22
CA ASP A 124 8.04 7.50 0.80
C ASP A 124 9.36 8.00 0.18
N GLN A 125 9.36 8.25 -1.13
CA GLN A 125 10.53 8.72 -1.88
C GLN A 125 10.75 10.24 -1.82
N ALA A 126 9.82 11.02 -1.29
CA ALA A 126 9.99 12.47 -1.17
C ALA A 126 11.18 12.82 -0.27
N GLU A 127 12.15 13.59 -0.78
CA GLU A 127 13.36 13.99 -0.06
C GLU A 127 13.38 15.47 0.35
N GLN A 128 12.74 16.34 -0.43
CA GLN A 128 12.75 17.79 -0.24
C GLN A 128 11.39 18.35 0.12
N SER A 129 10.35 17.90 -0.58
CA SER A 129 9.02 18.50 -0.46
C SER A 129 7.89 17.53 -0.73
N LEU A 130 6.79 17.70 0.01
CA LEU A 130 5.55 16.97 -0.19
C LEU A 130 4.35 17.91 -0.01
N TYR A 131 3.51 17.97 -1.03
CA TYR A 131 2.24 18.71 -1.01
C TYR A 131 1.14 17.75 -1.41
N ILE A 132 0.14 17.55 -0.56
CA ILE A 132 -0.93 16.59 -0.80
C ILE A 132 -2.30 17.14 -0.40
N GLN A 133 -3.29 16.89 -1.27
CA GLN A 133 -4.72 16.98 -0.99
C GLN A 133 -5.30 15.57 -1.14
N ILE A 134 -5.93 15.06 -0.11
CA ILE A 134 -6.44 13.69 -0.06
C ILE A 134 -7.70 13.60 0.80
N TRP A 135 -8.59 12.66 0.48
CA TRP A 135 -9.77 12.36 1.27
C TRP A 135 -9.46 11.36 2.39
N ASP A 136 -10.15 11.50 3.53
CA ASP A 136 -9.96 10.62 4.69
C ASP A 136 -10.27 9.15 4.38
N GLU A 137 -11.20 8.86 3.47
CA GLU A 137 -11.51 7.51 3.00
C GLU A 137 -10.37 6.86 2.20
N SER A 138 -9.46 7.66 1.69
CA SER A 138 -8.27 7.19 0.94
C SER A 138 -7.02 7.06 1.82
N LEU A 139 -7.10 7.50 3.08
CA LEU A 139 -6.02 7.37 4.07
C LEU A 139 -5.97 5.95 4.66
N THR A 140 -5.42 5.01 3.91
CA THR A 140 -5.12 3.67 4.46
C THR A 140 -4.06 3.77 5.57
N ASP A 141 -3.98 2.76 6.44
CA ASP A 141 -2.97 2.71 7.52
C ASP A 141 -1.55 2.89 6.97
N VAL A 142 -1.25 2.30 5.81
CA VAL A 142 0.04 2.40 5.12
C VAL A 142 0.34 3.84 4.70
N ILE A 143 -0.64 4.55 4.14
CA ILE A 143 -0.50 5.97 3.74
C ILE A 143 -0.37 6.87 4.98
N GLN A 144 -1.13 6.62 6.05
CA GLN A 144 -1.01 7.37 7.29
C GLN A 144 0.39 7.22 7.93
N GLU A 145 0.94 6.01 7.93
CA GLU A 145 2.30 5.76 8.40
C GLU A 145 3.34 6.48 7.54
N ALA A 146 3.20 6.44 6.21
CA ALA A 146 4.09 7.13 5.29
C ALA A 146 4.04 8.67 5.47
N LEU A 147 2.83 9.25 5.62
CA LEU A 147 2.65 10.69 5.90
C LEU A 147 3.26 11.08 7.25
N THR A 148 3.13 10.24 8.27
CA THR A 148 3.74 10.49 9.59
C THR A 148 5.27 10.53 9.49
N LYS A 149 5.87 9.62 8.73
CA LYS A 149 7.31 9.62 8.48
C LYS A 149 7.75 10.83 7.64
N ALA A 150 6.96 11.19 6.62
CA ALA A 150 7.22 12.36 5.78
C ALA A 150 7.15 13.67 6.57
N GLU A 151 6.13 13.83 7.44
CA GLU A 151 6.01 14.98 8.34
C GLU A 151 7.25 15.19 9.22
N ALA A 152 7.83 14.09 9.72
CA ALA A 152 8.98 14.14 10.61
C ALA A 152 10.30 14.49 9.89
N ARG A 153 10.42 14.13 8.58
CA ARG A 153 11.68 14.31 7.83
C ARG A 153 11.69 15.52 6.89
N LEU A 154 10.51 16.02 6.47
CA LEU A 154 10.41 17.06 5.46
C LEU A 154 10.09 18.43 6.07
N ASP A 155 10.90 19.42 5.75
CA ASP A 155 10.62 20.83 6.09
C ASP A 155 9.44 21.36 5.29
N GLN A 156 9.39 21.07 3.99
CA GLN A 156 8.31 21.46 3.09
C GLN A 156 7.23 20.35 3.02
N PHE A 157 6.42 20.27 4.05
CA PHE A 157 5.31 19.32 4.15
C PHE A 157 3.99 20.08 4.29
N VAL A 158 3.08 19.89 3.34
CA VAL A 158 1.72 20.45 3.34
C VAL A 158 0.73 19.34 3.05
N CYS A 159 -0.16 19.06 3.99
CA CYS A 159 -1.24 18.11 3.83
C CYS A 159 -2.59 18.82 3.99
N ILE A 160 -3.49 18.67 3.03
CA ILE A 160 -4.88 19.11 3.12
C ILE A 160 -5.75 17.86 3.13
N LEU A 161 -6.53 17.72 4.18
CA LEU A 161 -7.43 16.60 4.35
C LEU A 161 -8.86 17.02 4.05
N PHE A 162 -9.45 16.37 3.07
CA PHE A 162 -10.87 16.46 2.79
C PHE A 162 -11.63 15.40 3.58
N SER A 163 -12.73 15.82 4.22
CA SER A 163 -13.57 14.90 4.96
C SER A 163 -15.00 15.46 5.06
N THR A 164 -15.96 14.56 5.02
CA THR A 164 -17.35 14.84 5.38
C THR A 164 -17.63 14.61 6.86
N LYS A 165 -16.66 14.08 7.60
CA LYS A 165 -16.76 13.83 9.05
C LYS A 165 -16.40 15.10 9.83
N SER A 166 -17.08 15.31 10.94
CA SER A 166 -16.79 16.44 11.82
C SER A 166 -15.58 16.22 12.74
N THR A 167 -15.22 14.96 12.98
CA THR A 167 -14.10 14.57 13.85
C THR A 167 -13.37 13.35 13.32
N TYR A 168 -12.05 13.41 13.35
CA TYR A 168 -11.15 12.30 13.03
C TYR A 168 -9.83 12.47 13.78
N THR A 169 -9.14 11.34 14.01
CA THR A 169 -7.83 11.32 14.69
C THR A 169 -6.80 10.79 13.70
N LEU A 170 -5.73 11.57 13.49
CA LEU A 170 -4.61 11.17 12.62
C LEU A 170 -3.33 11.03 13.44
N PRO A 171 -2.40 10.14 13.04
CA PRO A 171 -1.11 9.97 13.71
C PRO A 171 -0.13 11.13 13.45
N PHE A 172 -0.41 12.02 12.50
CA PHE A 172 0.38 13.22 12.17
C PHE A 172 -0.41 14.50 12.49
N LYS A 173 0.29 15.65 12.61
CA LYS A 173 -0.28 16.91 13.13
C LYS A 173 -0.29 18.06 12.14
N ARG A 174 0.63 18.05 11.16
CA ARG A 174 0.77 19.15 10.18
C ARG A 174 -0.19 18.96 9.02
N PHE A 175 -1.48 19.21 9.25
CA PHE A 175 -2.48 19.19 8.20
C PHE A 175 -3.50 20.32 8.35
N TYR A 176 -4.10 20.68 7.23
CA TYR A 176 -5.24 21.59 7.16
C TYR A 176 -6.50 20.78 6.89
N SER A 177 -7.51 20.94 7.74
CA SER A 177 -8.80 20.30 7.53
C SER A 177 -9.65 21.12 6.59
N HIS A 178 -10.14 20.49 5.56
CA HIS A 178 -11.12 21.07 4.64
C HIS A 178 -12.40 20.24 4.73
N GLY A 179 -13.38 20.77 5.50
CA GLY A 179 -14.69 20.14 5.62
C GLY A 179 -15.54 20.39 4.36
N PHE A 180 -16.24 19.37 3.92
CA PHE A 180 -17.23 19.49 2.86
C PHE A 180 -18.62 19.13 3.36
N GLU A 181 -19.62 19.90 2.92
CA GLU A 181 -21.01 19.48 3.02
C GLU A 181 -21.29 18.40 1.97
N MET A 182 -22.02 17.33 2.36
CA MET A 182 -22.33 16.18 1.50
C MET A 182 -22.93 16.57 0.14
N ASP A 183 -23.70 17.64 0.08
CA ASP A 183 -24.32 18.08 -1.17
C ASP A 183 -23.30 18.64 -2.16
N LYS A 184 -22.22 19.25 -1.67
CA LYS A 184 -21.13 19.76 -2.52
C LYS A 184 -20.22 18.68 -3.06
N VAL A 185 -20.08 17.56 -2.34
CA VAL A 185 -19.31 16.40 -2.83
C VAL A 185 -19.93 15.82 -4.11
N LYS A 186 -21.28 15.85 -4.20
CA LYS A 186 -22.01 15.39 -5.40
C LYS A 186 -21.77 16.30 -6.61
N ASP A 187 -21.63 17.61 -6.38
CA ASP A 187 -21.38 18.58 -7.45
C ASP A 187 -19.94 18.51 -8.01
N MET A 188 -19.03 17.88 -7.27
CA MET A 188 -17.60 17.81 -7.62
C MET A 188 -17.22 16.57 -8.44
N ASN A 189 -18.20 15.75 -8.87
CA ASN A 189 -17.99 14.51 -9.62
C ASN A 189 -16.98 13.55 -8.97
N GLY A 190 -16.92 13.53 -7.63
CA GLY A 190 -16.18 12.52 -6.89
C GLY A 190 -15.03 13.04 -6.02
N GLN A 191 -14.36 12.09 -5.39
CA GLN A 191 -13.20 12.34 -4.53
C GLN A 191 -11.95 12.51 -5.39
N TRP A 192 -11.29 13.64 -5.32
CA TRP A 192 -10.03 13.82 -6.02
C TRP A 192 -8.82 13.65 -5.09
N ILE A 193 -7.69 13.44 -5.72
CA ILE A 193 -6.37 13.50 -5.12
C ILE A 193 -5.49 14.46 -5.90
N ASN A 194 -4.65 15.21 -5.21
CA ASN A 194 -3.60 16.00 -5.80
C ASN A 194 -2.34 15.86 -4.94
N LEU A 195 -1.28 15.33 -5.51
CA LEU A 195 -0.02 15.03 -4.81
C LEU A 195 1.16 15.52 -5.64
N VAL A 196 1.99 16.34 -5.04
CA VAL A 196 3.26 16.78 -5.62
C VAL A 196 4.39 16.40 -4.66
N SER A 197 5.37 15.64 -5.16
CA SER A 197 6.60 15.33 -4.43
C SER A 197 7.80 15.59 -5.33
N ASP A 198 8.74 16.38 -4.85
CA ASP A 198 9.98 16.72 -5.57
C ASP A 198 9.77 16.93 -7.09
N ASP A 199 9.98 15.87 -7.89
CA ASP A 199 9.90 15.93 -9.35
C ASP A 199 8.66 15.28 -9.97
N GLU A 200 7.68 14.86 -9.17
CA GLU A 200 6.51 14.14 -9.64
C GLU A 200 5.21 14.83 -9.21
N VAL A 201 4.17 14.66 -10.03
CA VAL A 201 2.80 15.04 -9.68
C VAL A 201 1.83 13.94 -10.06
N LEU A 202 0.85 13.72 -9.19
CA LEU A 202 -0.26 12.81 -9.38
C LEU A 202 -1.54 13.55 -9.02
N PHE A 203 -2.51 13.59 -9.93
CA PHE A 203 -3.79 14.24 -9.68
C PHE A 203 -4.91 13.58 -10.47
N GLY A 204 -6.13 13.68 -9.97
CA GLY A 204 -7.33 13.14 -10.60
C GLY A 204 -8.37 12.70 -9.60
N THR A 205 -9.33 11.88 -10.03
CA THR A 205 -10.45 11.39 -9.22
C THR A 205 -10.26 9.92 -8.81
N LEU A 206 -10.65 9.61 -7.58
CA LEU A 206 -10.52 8.30 -6.93
C LEU A 206 -11.89 7.66 -6.68
N ASP A 207 -12.77 7.66 -7.65
CA ASP A 207 -14.08 7.02 -7.57
C ASP A 207 -14.03 5.52 -7.90
N GLU A 208 -15.22 4.93 -8.15
CA GLU A 208 -15.32 3.53 -8.61
C GLU A 208 -14.50 3.30 -9.89
N VAL A 209 -14.45 4.28 -10.78
CA VAL A 209 -13.55 4.33 -11.94
C VAL A 209 -12.57 5.46 -11.69
N CYS A 210 -11.33 5.13 -11.41
CA CYS A 210 -10.29 6.13 -11.21
C CYS A 210 -9.90 6.78 -12.53
N ASP A 211 -9.76 8.11 -12.51
CA ASP A 211 -9.18 8.89 -13.60
C ASP A 211 -8.05 9.75 -13.02
N VAL A 212 -6.89 9.15 -12.89
CA VAL A 212 -5.71 9.76 -12.24
C VAL A 212 -4.57 9.82 -13.21
N ILE A 213 -3.94 10.97 -13.31
CA ILE A 213 -2.76 11.23 -14.13
C ILE A 213 -1.54 11.34 -13.23
N TRP A 214 -0.46 10.67 -13.64
CA TRP A 214 0.88 10.84 -13.10
C TRP A 214 1.82 11.38 -14.17
N THR A 215 2.68 12.34 -13.80
CA THR A 215 3.65 12.94 -14.72
C THR A 215 4.82 13.58 -13.97
N GLN A 216 5.91 13.83 -14.69
CA GLN A 216 7.07 14.64 -14.25
C GLN A 216 7.14 15.99 -14.99
N ASN A 217 6.07 16.34 -15.72
CA ASN A 217 6.02 17.61 -16.45
C ASN A 217 6.09 18.81 -15.51
N GLN A 218 7.04 19.72 -15.76
CA GLN A 218 7.34 20.86 -14.89
C GLN A 218 6.16 21.82 -14.73
N ALA A 219 5.41 22.10 -15.80
CA ALA A 219 4.27 23.00 -15.75
C ALA A 219 3.13 22.44 -14.89
N MET A 220 2.87 21.16 -15.00
CA MET A 220 1.87 20.46 -14.18
C MET A 220 2.27 20.44 -12.70
N ARG A 221 3.56 20.19 -12.40
CA ARG A 221 4.06 20.26 -11.02
C ARG A 221 3.88 21.64 -10.41
N LEU A 222 4.25 22.69 -11.16
CA LEU A 222 4.09 24.07 -10.71
C LEU A 222 2.62 24.40 -10.43
N LEU A 223 1.73 24.08 -11.37
CA LEU A 223 0.30 24.33 -11.25
C LEU A 223 -0.28 23.61 -10.00
N SER A 224 -0.04 22.33 -9.87
CA SER A 224 -0.54 21.53 -8.75
C SER A 224 0.02 21.98 -7.40
N LYS A 225 1.32 22.29 -7.33
CA LYS A 225 1.95 22.82 -6.13
C LYS A 225 1.35 24.15 -5.69
N GLU A 226 1.23 25.10 -6.59
CA GLU A 226 0.65 26.41 -6.27
C GLU A 226 -0.83 26.28 -5.91
N TYR A 227 -1.61 25.40 -6.56
CA TYR A 227 -2.99 25.14 -6.19
C TYR A 227 -3.11 24.66 -4.73
N ILE A 228 -2.31 23.66 -4.33
CA ILE A 228 -2.31 23.16 -2.94
C ILE A 228 -1.90 24.26 -1.95
N LYS A 229 -0.88 25.05 -2.27
CA LYS A 229 -0.43 26.16 -1.42
C LYS A 229 -1.50 27.22 -1.25
N HIS A 230 -2.18 27.60 -2.33
CA HIS A 230 -3.27 28.57 -2.31
C HIS A 230 -4.43 28.10 -1.43
N ASP A 231 -4.78 26.81 -1.53
CA ASP A 231 -5.80 26.22 -0.67
C ASP A 231 -5.35 26.19 0.80
N ALA A 232 -4.11 25.78 1.07
CA ALA A 232 -3.57 25.73 2.43
C ALA A 232 -3.54 27.10 3.12
N TYR A 233 -3.10 28.17 2.45
CA TYR A 233 -3.09 29.49 3.09
C TYR A 233 -4.50 30.05 3.25
N THR A 234 -5.41 29.77 2.33
CA THR A 234 -6.83 30.14 2.45
C THR A 234 -7.45 29.48 3.69
N LEU A 235 -7.24 28.18 3.86
CA LEU A 235 -7.69 27.46 5.06
C LEU A 235 -7.08 28.01 6.34
N LYS A 236 -5.81 28.43 6.29
CA LYS A 236 -5.14 29.07 7.44
C LYS A 236 -5.78 30.40 7.78
N ILE A 237 -6.02 31.27 6.80
CA ILE A 237 -6.71 32.56 7.02
C ILE A 237 -8.10 32.33 7.60
N ILE A 238 -8.88 31.41 7.03
CA ILE A 238 -10.23 31.07 7.52
C ILE A 238 -10.15 30.63 8.97
N LYS A 239 -9.22 29.75 9.32
CA LYS A 239 -9.05 29.24 10.68
C LYS A 239 -8.68 30.33 11.70
N GLU A 240 -7.80 31.25 11.32
CA GLU A 240 -7.31 32.33 12.19
C GLU A 240 -8.35 33.46 12.37
N HIS A 241 -9.19 33.71 11.36
CA HIS A 241 -10.15 34.83 11.30
C HIS A 241 -11.61 34.39 11.14
N THR A 242 -11.96 33.19 11.58
CA THR A 242 -13.29 32.59 11.37
C THR A 242 -14.44 33.54 11.76
N GLN A 243 -14.39 34.15 12.95
CA GLN A 243 -15.48 34.99 13.45
C GLN A 243 -15.65 36.27 12.64
N GLU A 244 -14.54 36.92 12.27
CA GLU A 244 -14.54 38.12 11.46
C GLU A 244 -15.07 37.83 10.05
N LEU A 245 -14.57 36.78 9.41
CA LEU A 245 -14.98 36.38 8.08
C LEU A 245 -16.46 35.97 8.04
N GLN A 246 -16.95 35.27 9.03
CA GLN A 246 -18.37 34.90 9.13
C GLN A 246 -19.27 36.13 9.30
N THR A 247 -18.82 37.15 10.01
CA THR A 247 -19.56 38.42 10.17
C THR A 247 -19.71 39.14 8.82
N PHE A 248 -18.68 39.11 7.98
CA PHE A 248 -18.71 39.79 6.68
C PHE A 248 -19.39 38.96 5.59
N TYR A 249 -19.12 37.64 5.55
CA TYR A 249 -19.46 36.79 4.41
C TYR A 249 -20.56 35.76 4.69
N GLY A 250 -21.11 35.75 5.92
CA GLY A 250 -22.09 34.75 6.36
C GLY A 250 -21.47 33.49 6.92
N ASN A 251 -22.28 32.66 7.61
CA ASN A 251 -21.79 31.49 8.34
C ASN A 251 -21.03 30.45 7.46
N ASN A 252 -21.48 30.31 6.22
CA ASN A 252 -20.87 29.40 5.24
C ASN A 252 -20.09 30.14 4.16
N PHE A 253 -19.73 31.41 4.40
CA PHE A 253 -19.03 32.25 3.44
C PHE A 253 -19.80 32.43 2.10
N GLU A 254 -21.12 32.28 2.12
CA GLU A 254 -21.99 32.29 0.94
C GLU A 254 -21.85 33.56 0.09
N LYS A 255 -21.55 34.70 0.70
CA LYS A 255 -21.39 35.97 -0.01
C LYS A 255 -20.11 36.07 -0.84
N ILE A 256 -19.09 35.27 -0.54
CA ILE A 256 -17.81 35.28 -1.26
C ILE A 256 -17.60 34.04 -2.12
N ARG A 257 -18.29 32.94 -1.80
CA ARG A 257 -18.17 31.68 -2.59
C ARG A 257 -18.84 31.81 -3.96
N ASN A 258 -19.82 32.70 -4.10
CA ASN A 258 -20.54 32.93 -5.35
C ASN A 258 -19.79 34.03 -6.12
N ILE A 259 -18.78 33.61 -6.87
CA ILE A 259 -17.90 34.54 -7.65
C ILE A 259 -18.43 34.79 -9.07
N TYR A 260 -19.67 34.41 -9.39
CA TYR A 260 -20.35 34.63 -10.67
C TYR A 260 -21.43 35.68 -10.54
#